data_3362e43b8537060c03a73aabcef00584
#
_entry.id   3362e43b8537060c03a73aabcef00584
#
_cell.length_a   1.000
_cell.length_b   1.000
_cell.length_c   1.000
_cell.angle_alpha   90.00
_cell.angle_beta   90.00
_cell.angle_gamma   90.00
#
_symmetry.space_group_name_H-M   'P 1'
#
loop_
_entity.id
_entity.type
_entity.pdbx_description
1 polymer ?
#
loop_
_entity_poly.entity_id
_entity_poly.type
_entity_poly.pdbx_seq_one_letter_code
_entity_poly.pdbx_strand_id
1 'polypeptide(L)'
;EETAEKQQAKVYHFNVDYSIDYKGPHADWGEQFDFYNEAGKIPKLVTSLLGKYQTENAAVAVQLFYLVCQLKKIPFDEKNVKNGLLKTAWPARMERISQEPLIILDGAHNEQGIKRLAESINNEFKNRHIYVIFSALERKNVEGMLEQLLKISNAEIYLTNFDYAGVMRLEKNYQRIDEDRINIVSLWHFGLANILEKISDDDMILVTGSLYFVAEVRQLIKDLIS
;
A
#
# COMPACT_ATOMS: atom_id res chain seq x y z
N GLU A 1 -6.94 -26.63 7.36
CA GLU A 1 -6.93 -28.04 6.93
C GLU A 1 -8.23 -28.75 7.39
N GLU A 2 -8.58 -28.81 8.66
CA GLU A 2 -9.82 -29.47 9.15
C GLU A 2 -11.11 -29.03 8.43
N THR A 3 -11.23 -27.75 8.10
CA THR A 3 -12.40 -27.23 7.38
C THR A 3 -12.43 -27.74 5.94
N ALA A 4 -11.27 -27.82 5.30
CA ALA A 4 -11.15 -28.31 3.93
C ALA A 4 -11.47 -29.83 3.87
N GLU A 5 -10.98 -30.60 4.83
CA GLU A 5 -11.30 -32.01 4.96
C GLU A 5 -12.82 -32.24 5.15
N LYS A 6 -13.44 -31.48 6.07
CA LYS A 6 -14.90 -31.53 6.28
C LYS A 6 -15.70 -31.20 5.03
N GLN A 7 -15.19 -30.31 4.17
CA GLN A 7 -15.83 -29.87 2.94
C GLN A 7 -15.37 -30.67 1.70
N GLN A 8 -14.50 -31.67 1.89
CA GLN A 8 -13.88 -32.45 0.80
C GLN A 8 -13.23 -31.54 -0.26
N ALA A 9 -12.66 -30.40 0.19
CA ALA A 9 -12.02 -29.42 -0.67
C ALA A 9 -10.51 -29.69 -0.79
N LYS A 10 -9.98 -29.64 -2.01
CA LYS A 10 -8.54 -29.74 -2.24
C LYS A 10 -7.85 -28.46 -1.77
N VAL A 11 -6.83 -28.61 -0.97
CA VAL A 11 -5.99 -27.52 -0.49
C VAL A 11 -4.73 -27.43 -1.34
N TYR A 12 -4.29 -26.20 -1.64
CA TYR A 12 -3.04 -25.92 -2.32
C TYR A 12 -2.20 -25.01 -1.41
N HIS A 13 -1.03 -25.45 -1.04
CA HIS A 13 -0.15 -24.77 -0.10
C HIS A 13 0.91 -23.95 -0.83
N PHE A 14 1.05 -22.69 -0.43
CA PHE A 14 2.16 -21.85 -0.87
C PHE A 14 3.50 -22.44 -0.41
N ASN A 15 4.52 -22.39 -1.26
CA ASN A 15 5.83 -23.04 -1.12
C ASN A 15 5.83 -24.58 -1.15
N VAL A 16 4.70 -25.22 -1.45
CA VAL A 16 4.60 -26.67 -1.67
C VAL A 16 4.04 -26.96 -3.05
N ASP A 17 2.79 -26.54 -3.32
CA ASP A 17 2.11 -26.77 -4.59
C ASP A 17 2.39 -25.67 -5.62
N TYR A 18 2.68 -24.47 -5.14
CA TYR A 18 3.11 -23.33 -5.95
C TYR A 18 4.01 -22.41 -5.13
N SER A 19 4.89 -21.67 -5.81
CA SER A 19 5.87 -20.80 -5.16
C SER A 19 6.26 -19.62 -6.04
N ILE A 20 7.02 -18.68 -5.47
CA ILE A 20 7.62 -17.57 -6.18
C ILE A 20 9.11 -17.46 -5.90
N ASP A 21 9.82 -16.85 -6.85
CA ASP A 21 11.17 -16.36 -6.64
C ASP A 21 11.13 -14.83 -6.85
N TYR A 22 11.17 -14.08 -5.75
CA TYR A 22 11.10 -12.62 -5.75
C TYR A 22 12.37 -12.02 -6.35
N LYS A 23 12.23 -11.07 -7.28
CA LYS A 23 13.34 -10.46 -8.03
C LYS A 23 13.63 -9.01 -7.62
N GLY A 24 12.78 -8.40 -6.84
CA GLY A 24 12.91 -7.01 -6.41
C GLY A 24 11.85 -6.09 -7.00
N PRO A 25 11.91 -4.79 -6.66
CA PRO A 25 11.09 -3.76 -7.28
C PRO A 25 11.31 -3.72 -8.80
N HIS A 26 10.22 -3.48 -9.55
CA HIS A 26 10.30 -3.28 -11.00
C HIS A 26 10.74 -1.86 -11.31
N ALA A 27 11.58 -1.69 -12.34
CA ALA A 27 12.21 -0.40 -12.67
C ALA A 27 11.21 0.76 -12.87
N ASP A 28 10.06 0.50 -13.50
CA ASP A 28 9.05 1.54 -13.70
C ASP A 28 8.13 1.68 -12.49
N TRP A 29 7.49 0.59 -12.07
CA TRP A 29 6.59 0.53 -10.92
C TRP A 29 6.16 -0.91 -10.64
N GLY A 30 6.01 -1.27 -9.34
CA GLY A 30 5.53 -2.59 -8.94
C GLY A 30 6.63 -3.55 -8.52
N GLU A 31 6.29 -4.82 -8.42
CA GLU A 31 7.17 -5.88 -7.92
C GLU A 31 7.35 -6.97 -8.95
N GLN A 32 8.60 -7.41 -9.16
CA GLN A 32 8.94 -8.46 -10.11
C GLN A 32 9.21 -9.79 -9.41
N PHE A 33 8.68 -10.89 -9.99
CA PHE A 33 8.90 -12.24 -9.49
C PHE A 33 8.77 -13.29 -10.60
N ASP A 34 9.31 -14.47 -10.36
CA ASP A 34 9.02 -15.67 -11.13
C ASP A 34 8.01 -16.53 -10.35
N PHE A 35 7.06 -17.14 -11.04
CA PHE A 35 6.05 -18.02 -10.47
C PHE A 35 6.30 -19.47 -10.89
N TYR A 36 6.02 -20.41 -10.00
CA TYR A 36 6.19 -21.85 -10.22
C TYR A 36 4.98 -22.62 -9.72
N ASN A 37 4.52 -23.60 -10.50
CA ASN A 37 3.56 -24.61 -10.08
C ASN A 37 3.79 -25.92 -10.86
N GLU A 38 2.85 -26.88 -10.75
CA GLU A 38 2.92 -28.18 -11.45
C GLU A 38 3.00 -28.07 -12.98
N ALA A 39 2.48 -26.97 -13.59
CA ALA A 39 2.55 -26.73 -15.02
C ALA A 39 3.92 -26.18 -15.48
N GLY A 40 4.77 -25.74 -14.55
CA GLY A 40 6.10 -25.22 -14.82
C GLY A 40 6.35 -23.83 -14.27
N LYS A 41 7.26 -23.10 -14.93
CA LYS A 41 7.71 -21.76 -14.55
C LYS A 41 7.08 -20.70 -15.43
N ILE A 42 6.56 -19.62 -14.84
CA ILE A 42 6.21 -18.38 -15.54
C ILE A 42 7.21 -17.28 -15.09
N PRO A 43 8.17 -16.92 -15.94
CA PRO A 43 9.20 -15.96 -15.58
C PRO A 43 8.72 -14.51 -15.75
N LYS A 44 9.37 -13.61 -14.99
CA LYS A 44 9.26 -12.15 -15.14
C LYS A 44 7.82 -11.65 -15.06
N LEU A 45 7.04 -12.16 -14.11
CA LEU A 45 5.77 -11.56 -13.73
C LEU A 45 6.03 -10.25 -13.00
N VAL A 46 5.19 -9.25 -13.28
CA VAL A 46 5.20 -7.96 -12.60
C VAL A 46 3.79 -7.68 -12.09
N THR A 47 3.64 -7.45 -10.80
CA THR A 47 2.42 -6.86 -10.24
C THR A 47 2.61 -5.36 -10.09
N SER A 48 1.61 -4.58 -10.48
CA SER A 48 1.60 -3.12 -10.30
C SER A 48 1.41 -2.67 -8.85
N LEU A 49 1.07 -3.60 -7.95
CA LEU A 49 0.93 -3.32 -6.53
C LEU A 49 2.28 -3.37 -5.84
N LEU A 50 2.60 -2.33 -5.05
CA LEU A 50 3.87 -2.22 -4.32
C LEU A 50 3.91 -3.05 -3.05
N GLY A 51 5.12 -3.49 -2.72
CA GLY A 51 5.47 -4.25 -1.53
C GLY A 51 5.60 -5.75 -1.80
N LYS A 52 6.71 -6.32 -1.35
CA LYS A 52 7.06 -7.75 -1.55
C LYS A 52 5.89 -8.71 -1.26
N TYR A 53 5.08 -8.44 -0.21
CA TYR A 53 3.91 -9.28 0.12
C TYR A 53 2.84 -9.33 -0.99
N GLN A 54 2.83 -8.35 -1.91
CA GLN A 54 1.91 -8.35 -3.05
C GLN A 54 2.29 -9.40 -4.09
N THR A 55 3.55 -9.82 -4.15
CA THR A 55 3.95 -10.93 -5.02
C THR A 55 3.39 -12.27 -4.53
N GLU A 56 3.26 -12.45 -3.20
CA GLU A 56 2.60 -13.61 -2.62
C GLU A 56 1.08 -13.59 -2.93
N ASN A 57 0.43 -12.43 -2.80
CA ASN A 57 -0.98 -12.25 -3.18
C ASN A 57 -1.18 -12.52 -4.69
N ALA A 58 -0.28 -12.01 -5.52
CA ALA A 58 -0.29 -12.26 -6.97
C ALA A 58 -0.12 -13.76 -7.29
N ALA A 59 0.75 -14.46 -6.56
CA ALA A 59 0.93 -15.90 -6.72
C ALA A 59 -0.36 -16.68 -6.43
N VAL A 60 -1.08 -16.32 -5.36
CA VAL A 60 -2.41 -16.91 -5.06
C VAL A 60 -3.37 -16.66 -6.22
N ALA A 61 -3.42 -15.44 -6.76
CA ALA A 61 -4.30 -15.10 -7.89
C ALA A 61 -3.95 -15.89 -9.15
N VAL A 62 -2.66 -16.04 -9.47
CA VAL A 62 -2.17 -16.82 -10.61
C VAL A 62 -2.53 -18.30 -10.45
N GLN A 63 -2.31 -18.87 -9.26
CA GLN A 63 -2.67 -20.27 -8.99
C GLN A 63 -4.16 -20.52 -9.08
N LEU A 64 -4.98 -19.62 -8.52
CA LEU A 64 -6.44 -19.71 -8.65
C LEU A 64 -6.90 -19.63 -10.10
N PHE A 65 -6.34 -18.71 -10.88
CA PHE A 65 -6.65 -18.58 -12.30
C PHE A 65 -6.27 -19.85 -13.08
N TYR A 66 -5.08 -20.42 -12.80
CA TYR A 66 -4.66 -21.70 -13.37
C TYR A 66 -5.68 -22.82 -13.07
N LEU A 67 -6.08 -22.98 -11.82
CA LEU A 67 -7.05 -24.00 -11.41
C LEU A 67 -8.44 -23.79 -12.04
N VAL A 68 -8.89 -22.54 -12.16
CA VAL A 68 -10.15 -22.21 -12.86
C VAL A 68 -10.07 -22.56 -14.34
N CYS A 69 -8.95 -22.27 -15.00
CA CYS A 69 -8.73 -22.64 -16.40
C CYS A 69 -8.80 -24.17 -16.57
N GLN A 70 -8.17 -24.94 -15.69
CA GLN A 70 -8.24 -26.39 -15.72
C GLN A 70 -9.68 -26.91 -15.51
N LEU A 71 -10.36 -26.40 -14.48
CA LEU A 71 -11.73 -26.81 -14.15
C LEU A 71 -12.71 -26.53 -15.30
N LYS A 72 -12.55 -25.36 -15.94
CA LYS A 72 -13.40 -24.92 -17.05
C LYS A 72 -12.93 -25.39 -18.43
N LYS A 73 -11.81 -26.10 -18.51
CA LYS A 73 -11.18 -26.54 -19.76
C LYS A 73 -10.90 -25.36 -20.73
N ILE A 74 -10.48 -24.23 -20.18
CA ILE A 74 -10.09 -23.04 -20.90
C ILE A 74 -8.55 -23.03 -20.99
N PRO A 75 -7.95 -22.66 -22.14
CA PRO A 75 -6.50 -22.52 -22.23
C PRO A 75 -5.94 -21.54 -21.19
N PHE A 76 -4.92 -21.96 -20.47
CA PHE A 76 -4.16 -21.07 -19.60
C PHE A 76 -3.11 -20.34 -20.44
N ASP A 77 -3.21 -19.00 -20.49
CA ASP A 77 -2.31 -18.16 -21.29
C ASP A 77 -1.49 -17.22 -20.39
N GLU A 78 -0.18 -17.39 -20.41
CA GLU A 78 0.77 -16.55 -19.64
C GLU A 78 0.68 -15.07 -20.02
N LYS A 79 0.36 -14.73 -21.26
CA LYS A 79 0.19 -13.33 -21.69
C LYS A 79 -0.97 -12.67 -20.95
N ASN A 80 -2.05 -13.41 -20.75
CA ASN A 80 -3.21 -12.94 -20.01
C ASN A 80 -2.86 -12.74 -18.52
N VAL A 81 -2.07 -13.64 -17.93
CA VAL A 81 -1.56 -13.51 -16.57
C VAL A 81 -0.70 -12.24 -16.43
N LYS A 82 0.29 -12.05 -17.29
CA LYS A 82 1.17 -10.88 -17.30
C LYS A 82 0.38 -9.58 -17.42
N ASN A 83 -0.52 -9.51 -18.39
CA ASN A 83 -1.34 -8.33 -18.62
C ASN A 83 -2.32 -8.06 -17.47
N GLY A 84 -2.88 -9.10 -16.85
CA GLY A 84 -3.78 -8.98 -15.70
C GLY A 84 -3.07 -8.40 -14.49
N LEU A 85 -1.89 -8.91 -14.15
CA LEU A 85 -1.10 -8.43 -13.03
C LEU A 85 -0.62 -6.98 -13.21
N LEU A 86 -0.17 -6.61 -14.42
CA LEU A 86 0.24 -5.24 -14.75
C LEU A 86 -0.93 -4.23 -14.68
N LYS A 87 -2.14 -4.67 -14.99
CA LYS A 87 -3.34 -3.82 -14.96
C LYS A 87 -4.05 -3.81 -13.60
N THR A 88 -3.56 -4.60 -12.64
CA THR A 88 -4.17 -4.66 -11.32
C THR A 88 -4.01 -3.31 -10.63
N ALA A 89 -5.12 -2.72 -10.20
CA ALA A 89 -5.14 -1.51 -9.39
C ALA A 89 -6.01 -1.75 -8.16
N TRP A 90 -5.53 -1.30 -7.03
CA TRP A 90 -6.28 -1.35 -5.78
C TRP A 90 -6.23 0.03 -5.11
N PRO A 91 -7.32 0.78 -5.12
CA PRO A 91 -7.36 2.10 -4.50
C PRO A 91 -6.89 2.07 -3.04
N ALA A 92 -6.13 3.07 -2.65
CA ALA A 92 -5.59 3.21 -1.30
C ALA A 92 -4.75 1.99 -0.80
N ARG A 93 -4.04 1.34 -1.70
CA ARG A 93 -3.07 0.28 -1.36
C ARG A 93 -1.72 0.59 -2.02
N MET A 94 -0.89 1.41 -1.35
CA MET A 94 0.32 1.99 -1.93
C MET A 94 0.04 2.53 -3.36
N GLU A 95 -1.12 3.18 -3.53
CA GLU A 95 -1.59 3.71 -4.81
C GLU A 95 -0.81 4.96 -5.18
N ARG A 96 -0.06 4.94 -6.28
CA ARG A 96 0.51 6.14 -6.87
C ARG A 96 -0.58 6.93 -7.58
N ILE A 97 -0.93 8.11 -7.05
CA ILE A 97 -1.96 8.98 -7.63
C ILE A 97 -1.38 10.13 -8.45
N SER A 98 -0.14 10.52 -8.16
CA SER A 98 0.64 11.48 -8.92
C SER A 98 2.10 11.03 -9.01
N GLN A 99 2.77 11.39 -10.09
CA GLN A 99 4.18 11.12 -10.30
C GLN A 99 5.06 12.34 -10.01
N GLU A 100 4.55 13.53 -10.29
CA GLU A 100 5.24 14.81 -10.10
C GLU A 100 4.27 15.82 -9.48
N PRO A 101 4.40 16.10 -8.18
CA PRO A 101 5.21 15.39 -7.20
C PRO A 101 4.72 13.96 -6.98
N LEU A 102 5.60 13.07 -6.50
CA LEU A 102 5.22 11.71 -6.18
C LEU A 102 4.27 11.70 -4.97
N ILE A 103 3.02 11.27 -5.21
CA ILE A 103 2.01 11.14 -4.16
C ILE A 103 1.51 9.70 -4.09
N ILE A 104 1.63 9.11 -2.91
CA ILE A 104 1.18 7.75 -2.61
C ILE A 104 0.07 7.78 -1.57
N LEU A 105 -0.99 7.02 -1.82
CA LEU A 105 -2.12 6.83 -0.92
C LEU A 105 -2.12 5.42 -0.36
N ASP A 106 -2.24 5.28 0.96
CA ASP A 106 -2.40 3.98 1.61
C ASP A 106 -3.45 4.01 2.71
N GLY A 107 -4.35 3.05 2.68
CA GLY A 107 -5.48 2.93 3.62
C GLY A 107 -5.16 2.20 4.93
N ALA A 108 -3.90 2.10 5.34
CA ALA A 108 -3.53 1.59 6.65
C ALA A 108 -4.20 2.43 7.74
N HIS A 109 -4.93 1.76 8.65
CA HIS A 109 -5.82 2.41 9.62
C HIS A 109 -5.77 1.76 11.01
N ASN A 110 -4.73 1.01 11.27
CA ASN A 110 -4.40 0.43 12.58
C ASN A 110 -2.88 0.28 12.70
N GLU A 111 -2.41 0.09 13.92
CA GLU A 111 -0.98 0.03 14.25
C GLU A 111 -0.23 -1.02 13.40
N GLN A 112 -0.78 -2.23 13.25
CA GLN A 112 -0.16 -3.28 12.46
C GLN A 112 -0.09 -2.94 10.96
N GLY A 113 -1.14 -2.31 10.41
CA GLY A 113 -1.17 -1.83 9.03
C GLY A 113 -0.12 -0.75 8.80
N ILE A 114 -0.05 0.24 9.69
CA ILE A 114 0.95 1.32 9.64
C ILE A 114 2.37 0.78 9.79
N LYS A 115 2.59 -0.21 10.66
CA LYS A 115 3.90 -0.87 10.78
C LYS A 115 4.35 -1.46 9.44
N ARG A 116 3.50 -2.23 8.77
CA ARG A 116 3.81 -2.82 7.45
C ARG A 116 4.03 -1.75 6.38
N LEU A 117 3.24 -0.68 6.42
CA LEU A 117 3.42 0.47 5.53
C LEU A 117 4.79 1.11 5.75
N ALA A 118 5.18 1.39 6.99
CA ALA A 118 6.47 1.98 7.32
C ALA A 118 7.65 1.09 6.87
N GLU A 119 7.54 -0.23 7.05
CA GLU A 119 8.52 -1.20 6.56
C GLU A 119 8.64 -1.14 5.01
N SER A 120 7.52 -1.07 4.30
CA SER A 120 7.50 -0.97 2.83
C SER A 120 8.10 0.35 2.37
N ILE A 121 7.73 1.47 2.97
CA ILE A 121 8.27 2.80 2.65
C ILE A 121 9.78 2.84 2.87
N ASN A 122 10.28 2.33 4.00
CA ASN A 122 11.72 2.28 4.27
C ASN A 122 12.50 1.40 3.28
N ASN A 123 11.87 0.39 2.71
CA ASN A 123 12.51 -0.49 1.73
C ASN A 123 12.51 0.12 0.33
N GLU A 124 11.38 0.68 -0.10
CA GLU A 124 11.17 1.15 -1.47
C GLU A 124 11.69 2.58 -1.71
N PHE A 125 11.67 3.46 -0.67
CA PHE A 125 11.92 4.90 -0.80
C PHE A 125 13.02 5.41 0.14
N LYS A 126 14.07 4.62 0.38
CA LYS A 126 15.16 4.87 1.35
C LYS A 126 15.79 6.26 1.28
N ASN A 127 15.92 6.81 0.07
CA ASN A 127 16.69 8.02 -0.18
C ASN A 127 15.80 9.26 -0.34
N ARG A 128 14.47 9.13 -0.16
CA ARG A 128 13.53 10.22 -0.28
C ARG A 128 13.20 10.84 1.06
N HIS A 129 13.03 12.14 1.12
CA HIS A 129 12.32 12.76 2.22
C HIS A 129 10.82 12.53 2.06
N ILE A 130 10.11 12.20 3.16
CA ILE A 130 8.74 11.72 3.10
C ILE A 130 7.84 12.62 3.95
N TYR A 131 6.98 13.37 3.29
CA TYR A 131 5.93 14.15 3.93
C TYR A 131 4.71 13.27 4.15
N VAL A 132 4.41 12.92 5.40
CA VAL A 132 3.27 12.08 5.73
C VAL A 132 2.10 12.95 6.15
N ILE A 133 1.01 12.96 5.39
CA ILE A 133 -0.26 13.56 5.81
C ILE A 133 -1.09 12.46 6.46
N PHE A 134 -1.31 12.59 7.77
CA PHE A 134 -1.94 11.56 8.58
C PHE A 134 -3.19 12.06 9.28
N SER A 135 -4.27 11.29 9.14
CA SER A 135 -5.49 11.47 9.93
C SER A 135 -6.13 10.13 10.24
N ALA A 136 -6.67 9.99 11.45
CA ALA A 136 -7.27 8.74 11.92
C ALA A 136 -8.58 8.98 12.67
N LEU A 137 -9.32 7.91 12.93
CA LEU A 137 -10.50 7.97 13.79
C LEU A 137 -10.09 7.89 15.26
N GLU A 138 -10.76 8.66 16.14
CA GLU A 138 -10.47 8.74 17.59
C GLU A 138 -10.50 7.38 18.29
N ARG A 139 -11.36 6.46 17.81
CA ARG A 139 -11.47 5.08 18.36
C ARG A 139 -10.23 4.20 18.12
N LYS A 140 -9.26 4.67 17.33
CA LYS A 140 -8.03 3.93 17.03
C LYS A 140 -6.92 4.30 18.01
N ASN A 141 -5.92 3.44 18.12
CA ASN A 141 -4.68 3.74 18.86
C ASN A 141 -3.82 4.69 18.02
N VAL A 142 -4.14 6.00 18.06
CA VAL A 142 -3.46 7.03 17.25
C VAL A 142 -2.00 7.15 17.66
N GLU A 143 -1.69 7.11 18.97
CA GLU A 143 -0.31 7.21 19.48
C GLU A 143 0.54 6.04 18.94
N GLY A 144 0.06 4.79 19.07
CA GLY A 144 0.77 3.63 18.53
C GLY A 144 0.94 3.68 17.01
N MET A 145 -0.02 4.25 16.26
CA MET A 145 0.13 4.47 14.83
C MET A 145 1.21 5.50 14.51
N LEU A 146 1.27 6.62 15.24
CA LEU A 146 2.30 7.65 15.07
C LEU A 146 3.70 7.11 15.38
N GLU A 147 3.85 6.31 16.45
CA GLU A 147 5.11 5.64 16.79
C GLU A 147 5.61 4.72 15.66
N GLN A 148 4.70 4.07 14.93
CA GLN A 148 5.10 3.27 13.77
C GLN A 148 5.49 4.15 12.57
N LEU A 149 4.78 5.26 12.31
CA LEU A 149 5.13 6.21 11.25
C LEU A 149 6.49 6.86 11.49
N LEU A 150 6.83 7.17 12.75
CA LEU A 150 8.13 7.73 13.13
C LEU A 150 9.31 6.77 12.88
N LYS A 151 9.06 5.48 12.64
CA LYS A 151 10.09 4.53 12.18
C LYS A 151 10.47 4.71 10.71
N ILE A 152 9.75 5.52 9.96
CA ILE A 152 10.17 5.94 8.62
C ILE A 152 11.31 6.95 8.81
N SER A 153 12.50 6.60 8.31
CA SER A 153 13.75 7.29 8.68
C SER A 153 13.77 8.78 8.35
N ASN A 154 13.19 9.17 7.22
CA ASN A 154 13.20 10.55 6.72
C ASN A 154 11.78 11.13 6.63
N ALA A 155 10.88 10.79 7.57
CA ALA A 155 9.52 11.28 7.56
C ALA A 155 9.33 12.55 8.39
N GLU A 156 8.59 13.51 7.83
CA GLU A 156 7.97 14.64 8.51
C GLU A 156 6.44 14.43 8.48
N ILE A 157 5.79 14.41 9.65
CA ILE A 157 4.38 14.03 9.79
C ILE A 157 3.53 15.29 9.95
N TYR A 158 2.52 15.44 9.11
CA TYR A 158 1.45 16.43 9.19
C TYR A 158 0.20 15.76 9.75
N LEU A 159 0.01 15.93 11.06
CA LEU A 159 -1.14 15.43 11.78
C LEU A 159 -2.33 16.37 11.55
N THR A 160 -3.44 15.86 11.02
CA THR A 160 -4.53 16.72 10.55
C THR A 160 -5.91 16.09 10.75
N ASN A 161 -6.94 16.90 10.53
CA ASN A 161 -8.34 16.46 10.49
C ASN A 161 -8.89 16.51 9.06
N PHE A 162 -10.02 15.83 8.89
CA PHE A 162 -10.86 15.82 7.69
C PHE A 162 -12.34 15.83 8.09
N ASP A 163 -13.22 16.08 7.15
CA ASP A 163 -14.66 16.22 7.46
C ASP A 163 -15.33 14.86 7.66
N TYR A 164 -15.19 14.33 8.89
CA TYR A 164 -15.78 13.06 9.26
C TYR A 164 -16.12 12.98 10.75
N ALA A 165 -17.28 12.43 11.08
CA ALA A 165 -17.70 12.20 12.47
C ALA A 165 -16.76 11.19 13.16
N GLY A 166 -16.22 11.57 14.33
CA GLY A 166 -15.31 10.71 15.11
C GLY A 166 -13.87 10.71 14.61
N VAL A 167 -13.46 11.75 13.86
CA VAL A 167 -12.04 12.02 13.60
C VAL A 167 -11.31 12.29 14.92
N MET A 168 -10.04 11.97 15.00
CA MET A 168 -9.19 12.20 16.17
C MET A 168 -9.17 13.68 16.58
N ARG A 169 -8.99 13.93 17.87
CA ARG A 169 -8.90 15.30 18.40
C ARG A 169 -7.44 15.76 18.35
N LEU A 170 -7.20 16.86 17.65
CA LEU A 170 -5.88 17.47 17.57
C LEU A 170 -5.46 18.16 18.88
N GLU A 171 -6.41 18.41 19.81
CA GLU A 171 -6.14 18.97 21.14
C GLU A 171 -5.30 18.02 22.03
N LYS A 172 -5.33 16.70 21.76
CA LYS A 172 -4.36 15.78 22.35
C LYS A 172 -2.98 16.18 21.86
N ASN A 173 -2.11 16.57 22.78
CA ASN A 173 -0.76 17.03 22.44
C ASN A 173 0.11 15.87 21.93
N TYR A 174 -0.11 15.48 20.68
CA TYR A 174 0.67 14.43 20.01
C TYR A 174 2.10 14.86 19.67
N GLN A 175 2.38 16.17 19.62
CA GLN A 175 3.74 16.70 19.38
C GLN A 175 4.74 16.23 20.44
N ARG A 176 4.29 15.97 21.67
CA ARG A 176 5.17 15.44 22.73
C ARG A 176 5.84 14.10 22.37
N ILE A 177 5.34 13.38 21.36
CA ILE A 177 5.90 12.09 20.90
C ILE A 177 7.20 12.37 20.14
N ASP A 178 7.20 13.39 19.27
CA ASP A 178 8.38 13.87 18.54
C ASP A 178 8.09 15.29 18.05
N GLU A 179 8.66 16.30 18.76
CA GLU A 179 8.38 17.73 18.51
C GLU A 179 8.99 18.22 17.18
N ASP A 180 10.08 17.60 16.74
CA ASP A 180 10.81 18.02 15.55
C ASP A 180 10.17 17.49 14.26
N ARG A 181 9.45 16.37 14.35
CA ARG A 181 8.94 15.64 13.19
C ARG A 181 7.41 15.64 13.05
N ILE A 182 6.68 16.11 14.07
CA ILE A 182 5.21 16.16 14.04
C ILE A 182 4.73 17.60 13.98
N ASN A 183 4.10 17.95 12.86
CA ASN A 183 3.43 19.22 12.63
C ASN A 183 1.92 19.02 12.77
N ILE A 184 1.24 19.90 13.52
CA ILE A 184 -0.21 19.88 13.63
C ILE A 184 -0.81 20.95 12.72
N VAL A 185 -1.72 20.52 11.84
CA VAL A 185 -2.47 21.39 10.92
C VAL A 185 -3.96 21.09 11.04
N SER A 186 -4.77 22.14 11.11
CA SER A 186 -6.22 22.02 11.37
C SER A 186 -6.95 21.20 10.32
N LEU A 187 -6.61 21.40 9.04
CA LEU A 187 -7.19 20.69 7.90
C LEU A 187 -6.10 20.22 6.94
N TRP A 188 -6.26 19.06 6.36
CA TRP A 188 -5.28 18.41 5.50
C TRP A 188 -4.93 19.23 4.25
N HIS A 189 -5.86 20.05 3.73
CA HIS A 189 -5.62 20.94 2.60
C HIS A 189 -4.49 21.95 2.88
N PHE A 190 -4.43 22.50 4.10
CA PHE A 190 -3.34 23.37 4.51
C PHE A 190 -2.02 22.61 4.63
N GLY A 191 -2.06 21.39 5.16
CA GLY A 191 -0.89 20.52 5.21
C GLY A 191 -0.34 20.21 3.82
N LEU A 192 -1.21 19.86 2.88
CA LEU A 192 -0.83 19.62 1.49
C LEU A 192 -0.26 20.89 0.84
N ALA A 193 -0.90 22.05 1.00
CA ALA A 193 -0.41 23.32 0.46
C ALA A 193 0.99 23.66 1.00
N ASN A 194 1.20 23.57 2.33
CA ASN A 194 2.50 23.81 2.95
C ASN A 194 3.60 22.89 2.43
N ILE A 195 3.26 21.62 2.16
CA ILE A 195 4.21 20.66 1.58
C ILE A 195 4.52 21.04 0.13
N LEU A 196 3.52 21.35 -0.68
CA LEU A 196 3.69 21.69 -2.09
C LEU A 196 4.55 22.94 -2.32
N GLU A 197 4.64 23.85 -1.35
CA GLU A 197 5.51 25.04 -1.42
C GLU A 197 7.00 24.71 -1.23
N LYS A 198 7.33 23.55 -0.60
CA LYS A 198 8.71 23.22 -0.22
C LYS A 198 9.22 21.89 -0.77
N ILE A 199 8.35 21.06 -1.33
CA ILE A 199 8.69 19.74 -1.83
C ILE A 199 9.67 19.82 -3.01
N SER A 200 10.66 18.96 -3.02
CA SER A 200 11.61 18.79 -4.13
C SER A 200 11.26 17.55 -4.97
N ASP A 201 11.87 17.42 -6.15
CA ASP A 201 11.61 16.31 -7.09
C ASP A 201 11.95 14.93 -6.51
N ASP A 202 12.91 14.90 -5.56
CA ASP A 202 13.32 13.67 -4.89
C ASP A 202 12.48 13.32 -3.66
N ASP A 203 11.55 14.17 -3.27
CA ASP A 203 10.67 13.94 -2.12
C ASP A 203 9.41 13.18 -2.52
N MET A 204 8.62 12.79 -1.53
CA MET A 204 7.30 12.19 -1.75
C MET A 204 6.29 12.59 -0.68
N ILE A 205 5.02 12.55 -1.05
CA ILE A 205 3.89 12.70 -0.13
C ILE A 205 3.25 11.34 0.08
N LEU A 206 3.09 10.95 1.35
CA LEU A 206 2.34 9.77 1.76
C LEU A 206 1.08 10.20 2.50
N VAL A 207 -0.09 9.78 2.04
CA VAL A 207 -1.37 10.03 2.72
C VAL A 207 -1.89 8.73 3.31
N THR A 208 -2.15 8.71 4.63
CA THR A 208 -2.54 7.48 5.33
C THR A 208 -3.30 7.73 6.64
N GLY A 209 -3.77 6.66 7.30
CA GLY A 209 -4.34 6.64 8.66
C GLY A 209 -5.83 6.33 8.74
N SER A 210 -6.61 6.63 7.71
CA SER A 210 -8.03 6.26 7.62
C SER A 210 -8.43 6.08 6.16
N LEU A 211 -9.18 5.01 5.87
CA LEU A 211 -9.74 4.80 4.52
C LEU A 211 -10.68 5.93 4.08
N TYR A 212 -11.44 6.52 5.01
CA TYR A 212 -12.32 7.65 4.71
C TYR A 212 -11.51 8.89 4.35
N PHE A 213 -10.46 9.17 5.11
CA PHE A 213 -9.54 10.27 4.85
C PHE A 213 -8.84 10.11 3.49
N VAL A 214 -8.27 8.94 3.25
CA VAL A 214 -7.58 8.65 1.98
C VAL A 214 -8.54 8.74 0.79
N ALA A 215 -9.80 8.31 0.95
CA ALA A 215 -10.80 8.42 -0.11
C ALA A 215 -11.14 9.88 -0.44
N GLU A 216 -11.26 10.76 0.56
CA GLU A 216 -11.48 12.20 0.39
C GLU A 216 -10.32 12.86 -0.37
N VAL A 217 -9.08 12.63 0.09
CA VAL A 217 -7.87 13.16 -0.57
C VAL A 217 -7.76 12.62 -2.01
N ARG A 218 -8.02 11.34 -2.20
CA ARG A 218 -7.98 10.70 -3.52
C ARG A 218 -8.94 11.34 -4.51
N GLN A 219 -10.16 11.62 -4.07
CA GLN A 219 -11.17 12.26 -4.92
C GLN A 219 -10.70 13.64 -5.35
N LEU A 220 -10.27 14.49 -4.40
CA LEU A 220 -9.82 15.83 -4.72
C LEU A 220 -8.64 15.85 -5.69
N ILE A 221 -7.61 15.02 -5.43
CA ILE A 221 -6.42 15.00 -6.32
C ILE A 221 -6.82 14.55 -7.72
N LYS A 222 -7.70 13.56 -7.86
CA LYS A 222 -8.17 13.12 -9.18
C LYS A 222 -8.93 14.22 -9.92
N ASP A 223 -9.76 14.98 -9.22
CA ASP A 223 -10.51 16.09 -9.82
C ASP A 223 -9.61 17.25 -10.27
N LEU A 224 -8.42 17.38 -9.65
CA LEU A 224 -7.42 18.39 -10.02
C LEU A 224 -6.55 18.01 -11.23
N ILE A 225 -6.36 16.72 -11.48
CA ILE A 225 -5.46 16.20 -12.54
C ILE A 225 -6.22 15.62 -13.74
N SER A 226 -7.56 15.60 -13.70
CA SER A 226 -8.45 15.17 -14.79
C SER A 226 -8.81 16.35 -15.69
#